data_c79dadd56b12ea573ab2522855dd5d73
#
_entry.id   c79dadd56b12ea573ab2522855dd5d73
#
_cell.length_a   1.000
_cell.length_b   1.000
_cell.length_c   1.000
_cell.angle_alpha   90.00
_cell.angle_beta   90.00
_cell.angle_gamma   90.00
#
_symmetry.space_group_name_H-M   'P 1'
#
loop_
_entity.id
_entity.type
_entity.pdbx_description
1 polymer ?
#
loop_
_entity_poly.entity_id
_entity_poly.type
_entity_poly.pdbx_seq_one_letter_code
_entity_poly.pdbx_strand_id
1 'polypeptide(L)'
;MPHLTSTNTTSRHHRWRRDVIELAALFTAVATADMLANLVAHGPDGPALLVASAVALIATAGFHTWWARRHSHSPPDAGSEAAPGTAPAEVPAGAQGGSALWRLRTTVRDTPGSLAALCTALAGHSIDILTLQTHPLADGTVDEFLLRVPASLAGGALTRTVAAAGGRDTWLERADAHDLVDTPTRMLTLATRTAMDAAELPLALRQLFGRCTIRSVPAVHSGSPAPEDVLEGTTMRLRDPSGGTITVERSHLPFTPTEFARARALIELDAQLGVRMPDSKDVLTLPEGNEITIRRAGPQDLPAARAMHERCSPATLSRRYHGPVGDADRYLVHLLSPRFGQTLAVETASGRLVALAHLLWDGEENEVAVVVEDTWQRRGIGAELLRKLVALATEAGCDSVYAVTQATNTGMVATMRTLGLPLDYQVEDGTLVITATVSPADVAAPVSGT
;
A
#
# COMPACT_ATOMS: atom_id res chain seq x y z
N MET A 1 0.11 -39.92 15.04
CA MET A 1 -0.90 -38.84 15.18
C MET A 1 -0.15 -37.57 15.49
N PRO A 2 0.01 -36.63 14.56
CA PRO A 2 0.59 -35.31 14.84
C PRO A 2 -0.51 -34.31 15.13
N HIS A 3 -0.35 -33.57 16.23
CA HIS A 3 -1.20 -32.46 16.65
C HIS A 3 -0.99 -31.26 15.74
N LEU A 4 -2.08 -30.79 15.15
CA LEU A 4 -2.17 -29.53 14.43
C LEU A 4 -2.10 -28.37 15.43
N THR A 5 -1.06 -27.59 15.37
CA THR A 5 -0.96 -26.28 16.04
C THR A 5 -1.76 -25.26 15.25
N SER A 6 -2.86 -24.81 15.82
CA SER A 6 -3.67 -23.69 15.35
C SER A 6 -2.89 -22.39 15.54
N THR A 7 -2.44 -21.78 14.47
CA THR A 7 -1.85 -20.46 14.48
C THR A 7 -2.94 -19.39 14.43
N ASN A 8 -2.80 -18.43 15.30
CA ASN A 8 -3.70 -17.36 15.66
C ASN A 8 -3.90 -16.35 14.51
N THR A 9 -4.91 -16.56 13.68
CA THR A 9 -5.32 -15.69 12.55
C THR A 9 -6.41 -14.67 12.91
N THR A 10 -6.76 -14.52 14.19
CA THR A 10 -7.98 -13.79 14.60
C THR A 10 -7.85 -12.27 14.73
N SER A 11 -6.66 -11.67 14.61
CA SER A 11 -6.51 -10.23 14.85
C SER A 11 -6.67 -9.33 13.60
N ARG A 12 -6.51 -9.86 12.39
CA ARG A 12 -6.68 -9.10 11.12
C ARG A 12 -8.14 -8.95 10.71
N HIS A 13 -8.98 -9.96 10.92
CA HIS A 13 -10.42 -9.94 10.61
C HIS A 13 -11.22 -8.86 11.37
N HIS A 14 -10.72 -8.39 12.51
CA HIS A 14 -11.46 -7.43 13.34
C HIS A 14 -11.32 -5.98 12.86
N ARG A 15 -10.23 -5.62 12.18
CA ARG A 15 -10.02 -4.25 11.68
C ARG A 15 -10.82 -4.01 10.41
N TRP A 16 -10.76 -4.92 9.44
CA TRP A 16 -11.49 -4.80 8.18
C TRP A 16 -13.02 -4.78 8.38
N ARG A 17 -13.57 -5.65 9.24
CA ARG A 17 -14.99 -5.60 9.61
C ARG A 17 -15.40 -4.25 10.20
N ARG A 18 -14.50 -3.59 10.88
CA ARG A 18 -14.74 -2.28 11.47
C ARG A 18 -14.74 -1.19 10.38
N ASP A 19 -13.80 -1.23 9.48
CA ASP A 19 -13.68 -0.26 8.39
C ASP A 19 -14.84 -0.39 7.39
N VAL A 20 -15.28 -1.61 7.09
CA VAL A 20 -16.47 -1.88 6.27
C VAL A 20 -17.76 -1.44 6.96
N ILE A 21 -17.90 -1.67 8.27
CA ILE A 21 -19.07 -1.17 9.02
C ILE A 21 -19.06 0.36 9.04
N GLU A 22 -17.89 0.99 9.15
CA GLU A 22 -17.75 2.45 9.08
C GLU A 22 -18.07 2.97 7.67
N LEU A 23 -17.65 2.27 6.62
CA LEU A 23 -17.96 2.60 5.23
C LEU A 23 -19.46 2.39 4.91
N ALA A 24 -20.03 1.25 5.32
CA ALA A 24 -21.45 0.99 5.17
C ALA A 24 -22.31 2.00 5.93
N ALA A 25 -21.89 2.40 7.13
CA ALA A 25 -22.55 3.46 7.90
C ALA A 25 -22.47 4.81 7.18
N LEU A 26 -21.32 5.11 6.53
CA LEU A 26 -21.14 6.33 5.74
C LEU A 26 -22.04 6.32 4.48
N PHE A 27 -22.08 5.22 3.75
CA PHE A 27 -22.95 5.08 2.57
C PHE A 27 -24.44 5.12 2.95
N THR A 28 -24.83 4.49 4.06
CA THR A 28 -26.20 4.55 4.57
C THR A 28 -26.55 5.98 4.97
N ALA A 29 -25.63 6.71 5.60
CA ALA A 29 -25.83 8.12 5.96
C ALA A 29 -25.97 9.01 4.71
N VAL A 30 -25.16 8.79 3.67
CA VAL A 30 -25.23 9.53 2.40
C VAL A 30 -26.52 9.21 1.63
N ALA A 31 -26.89 7.94 1.54
CA ALA A 31 -28.15 7.53 0.88
C ALA A 31 -29.38 8.05 1.62
N THR A 32 -29.34 8.09 2.96
CA THR A 32 -30.42 8.66 3.78
C THR A 32 -30.48 10.17 3.62
N ALA A 33 -29.33 10.85 3.52
CA ALA A 33 -29.24 12.28 3.26
C ALA A 33 -29.76 12.64 1.87
N ASP A 34 -29.44 11.84 0.84
CA ASP A 34 -29.93 12.04 -0.53
C ASP A 34 -31.44 11.78 -0.65
N MET A 35 -31.96 10.75 0.01
CA MET A 35 -33.39 10.47 0.09
C MET A 35 -34.14 11.58 0.83
N LEU A 36 -33.59 12.12 1.91
CA LEU A 36 -34.14 13.25 2.65
C LEU A 36 -34.05 14.54 1.82
N ALA A 37 -32.95 14.78 1.11
CA ALA A 37 -32.80 15.94 0.22
C ALA A 37 -33.83 15.92 -0.91
N ASN A 38 -34.11 14.76 -1.50
CA ASN A 38 -35.15 14.58 -2.51
C ASN A 38 -36.58 14.76 -1.94
N LEU A 39 -36.81 14.33 -0.71
CA LEU A 39 -38.11 14.52 -0.03
C LEU A 39 -38.34 16.00 0.36
N VAL A 40 -37.26 16.70 0.70
CA VAL A 40 -37.26 18.12 1.10
C VAL A 40 -37.43 19.07 -0.07
N ALA A 41 -36.93 18.73 -1.25
CA ALA A 41 -37.06 19.55 -2.46
C ALA A 41 -38.54 19.81 -2.88
N HIS A 42 -39.52 19.08 -2.31
CA HIS A 42 -40.93 19.13 -2.66
C HIS A 42 -41.87 19.42 -1.46
N GLY A 43 -41.38 19.79 -0.26
CA GLY A 43 -42.17 20.03 0.93
C GLY A 43 -41.92 21.35 1.65
N PRO A 44 -42.94 21.92 2.36
CA PRO A 44 -42.80 23.22 3.05
C PRO A 44 -41.91 23.21 4.30
N ASP A 45 -41.49 22.02 4.79
CA ASP A 45 -40.71 21.86 6.02
C ASP A 45 -39.21 21.64 5.80
N GLY A 46 -38.69 21.96 4.62
CA GLY A 46 -37.32 21.75 4.18
C GLY A 46 -36.22 22.17 5.16
N PRO A 47 -36.25 23.41 5.70
CA PRO A 47 -35.21 23.88 6.60
C PRO A 47 -35.14 23.11 7.92
N ALA A 48 -36.28 22.67 8.46
CA ALA A 48 -36.33 21.92 9.72
C ALA A 48 -35.73 20.51 9.60
N LEU A 49 -35.92 19.85 8.45
CA LEU A 49 -35.34 18.54 8.14
C LEU A 49 -33.83 18.60 7.93
N LEU A 50 -33.31 19.67 7.32
CA LEU A 50 -31.85 19.88 7.17
C LEU A 50 -31.19 20.10 8.53
N VAL A 51 -31.79 20.86 9.45
CA VAL A 51 -31.28 21.04 10.81
C VAL A 51 -31.31 19.72 11.57
N ALA A 52 -32.37 18.93 11.47
CA ALA A 52 -32.48 17.61 12.11
C ALA A 52 -31.42 16.63 11.60
N SER A 53 -31.13 16.62 10.28
CA SER A 53 -30.07 15.79 9.68
C SER A 53 -28.69 16.23 10.16
N ALA A 54 -28.41 17.52 10.22
CA ALA A 54 -27.15 18.05 10.73
C ALA A 54 -26.93 17.68 12.20
N VAL A 55 -27.96 17.77 13.04
CA VAL A 55 -27.90 17.36 14.46
C VAL A 55 -27.67 15.86 14.60
N ALA A 56 -28.31 15.02 13.77
CA ALA A 56 -28.10 13.59 13.78
C ALA A 56 -26.66 13.21 13.38
N LEU A 57 -26.09 13.85 12.37
CA LEU A 57 -24.68 13.64 11.95
C LEU A 57 -23.69 14.05 13.04
N ILE A 58 -23.90 15.19 13.70
CA ILE A 58 -23.05 15.65 14.82
C ILE A 58 -23.16 14.69 16.01
N ALA A 59 -24.36 14.19 16.32
CA ALA A 59 -24.58 13.22 17.39
C ALA A 59 -23.89 11.89 17.09
N THR A 60 -23.95 11.43 15.85
CA THR A 60 -23.26 10.19 15.40
C THR A 60 -21.74 10.33 15.46
N ALA A 61 -21.21 11.44 14.98
CA ALA A 61 -19.78 11.73 15.05
C ALA A 61 -19.30 11.87 16.52
N GLY A 62 -20.07 12.53 17.37
CA GLY A 62 -19.81 12.63 18.80
C GLY A 62 -19.84 11.27 19.50
N PHE A 63 -20.80 10.40 19.17
CA PHE A 63 -20.88 9.05 19.70
C PHE A 63 -19.67 8.20 19.23
N HIS A 64 -19.27 8.28 17.96
CA HIS A 64 -18.12 7.54 17.45
C HIS A 64 -16.80 7.98 18.11
N THR A 65 -16.59 9.28 18.28
CA THR A 65 -15.39 9.77 18.95
C THR A 65 -15.36 9.41 20.44
N TRP A 66 -16.51 9.45 21.12
CA TRP A 66 -16.66 9.02 22.51
C TRP A 66 -16.44 7.51 22.66
N TRP A 67 -17.04 6.69 21.76
CA TRP A 67 -16.87 5.24 21.73
C TRP A 67 -15.41 4.85 21.46
N ALA A 68 -14.75 5.48 20.48
CA ALA A 68 -13.35 5.23 20.16
C ALA A 68 -12.43 5.55 21.34
N ARG A 69 -12.69 6.64 22.08
CA ARG A 69 -11.92 7.00 23.30
C ARG A 69 -12.16 6.05 24.47
N ARG A 70 -13.33 5.43 24.56
CA ARG A 70 -13.69 4.55 25.68
C ARG A 70 -13.27 3.09 25.46
N HIS A 71 -12.97 2.69 24.22
CA HIS A 71 -12.59 1.34 23.83
C HIS A 71 -11.18 1.24 23.24
N SER A 72 -10.35 2.27 23.43
CA SER A 72 -8.91 2.18 23.18
C SER A 72 -8.27 1.27 24.23
N HIS A 73 -8.40 -0.02 24.03
CA HIS A 73 -7.61 -1.00 24.76
C HIS A 73 -6.22 -1.03 24.14
N SER A 74 -5.20 -0.74 24.95
CA SER A 74 -3.82 -1.11 24.63
C SER A 74 -3.80 -2.61 24.32
N PRO A 75 -3.05 -3.05 23.28
CA PRO A 75 -2.92 -4.47 23.02
C PRO A 75 -2.39 -5.17 24.29
N PRO A 76 -2.91 -6.34 24.67
CA PRO A 76 -2.42 -7.06 25.82
C PRO A 76 -0.96 -7.43 25.59
N ASP A 77 -0.11 -7.15 26.58
CA ASP A 77 1.24 -7.67 26.66
C ASP A 77 1.17 -9.20 26.54
N ALA A 78 1.85 -9.75 25.56
CA ALA A 78 2.02 -11.20 25.44
C ALA A 78 2.86 -11.69 26.60
N GLY A 79 2.18 -12.01 27.70
CA GLY A 79 2.77 -12.67 28.86
C GLY A 79 3.28 -14.05 28.46
N SER A 80 4.57 -14.24 28.62
CA SER A 80 5.26 -15.51 28.52
C SER A 80 4.82 -16.42 29.68
N GLU A 81 4.00 -17.43 29.40
CA GLU A 81 3.82 -18.58 30.29
C GLU A 81 4.79 -19.69 29.86
N ALA A 82 5.81 -19.88 30.67
CA ALA A 82 6.73 -21.01 30.59
C ALA A 82 6.05 -22.26 31.16
N ALA A 83 5.92 -23.33 30.39
CA ALA A 83 5.65 -24.67 30.88
C ALA A 83 6.97 -25.45 31.09
N PRO A 84 7.10 -26.24 32.17
CA PRO A 84 8.35 -26.93 32.47
C PRO A 84 8.40 -28.32 31.81
N GLY A 85 9.55 -28.68 31.31
CA GLY A 85 9.82 -30.09 31.05
C GLY A 85 10.84 -30.41 29.98
N THR A 86 11.94 -30.95 30.45
CA THR A 86 12.91 -31.88 29.83
C THR A 86 14.07 -31.25 29.07
N ALA A 87 15.22 -31.29 29.71
CA ALA A 87 16.51 -31.00 29.13
C ALA A 87 16.98 -32.12 28.20
N PRO A 88 17.74 -31.79 27.18
CA PRO A 88 18.90 -32.57 26.79
C PRO A 88 20.17 -31.71 26.67
N ALA A 89 21.21 -32.31 27.24
CA ALA A 89 22.63 -32.18 26.96
C ALA A 89 23.26 -30.86 26.50
N GLU A 90 24.14 -30.39 27.35
CA GLU A 90 25.08 -29.29 27.20
C GLU A 90 25.93 -29.36 25.91
N VAL A 91 25.89 -28.30 25.13
CA VAL A 91 26.95 -27.91 24.20
C VAL A 91 27.54 -26.61 24.76
N PRO A 92 28.87 -26.42 24.88
CA PRO A 92 29.43 -25.29 25.56
C PRO A 92 29.12 -23.97 24.82
N ALA A 93 28.41 -23.11 25.52
CA ALA A 93 28.02 -21.80 25.08
C ALA A 93 29.20 -20.83 25.01
N GLY A 94 29.60 -20.49 23.79
CA GLY A 94 30.15 -19.16 23.56
C GLY A 94 28.97 -18.18 23.70
N ALA A 95 28.98 -17.40 24.78
CA ALA A 95 27.92 -16.43 25.10
C ALA A 95 27.83 -15.34 24.04
N GLN A 96 26.94 -15.53 23.05
CA GLN A 96 26.40 -14.43 22.29
C GLN A 96 24.91 -14.31 22.66
N GLY A 97 24.66 -13.50 23.69
CA GLY A 97 23.30 -13.07 23.98
C GLY A 97 22.70 -12.46 22.69
N GLY A 98 21.60 -13.02 22.22
CA GLY A 98 20.94 -12.56 21.00
C GLY A 98 20.74 -11.04 21.05
N SER A 99 20.99 -10.35 19.96
CA SER A 99 20.71 -8.92 19.82
C SER A 99 19.61 -8.70 18.78
N ALA A 100 18.88 -7.62 18.91
CA ALA A 100 17.82 -7.24 18.00
C ALA A 100 18.07 -5.83 17.44
N LEU A 101 17.70 -5.62 16.20
CA LEU A 101 17.76 -4.30 15.58
C LEU A 101 16.50 -3.50 15.90
N TRP A 102 16.69 -2.22 16.22
CA TRP A 102 15.61 -1.28 16.49
C TRP A 102 15.88 0.05 15.81
N ARG A 103 14.85 0.62 15.24
CA ARG A 103 14.84 2.01 14.82
C ARG A 103 14.19 2.84 15.92
N LEU A 104 14.93 3.85 16.40
CA LEU A 104 14.49 4.79 17.41
C LEU A 104 14.47 6.19 16.81
N ARG A 105 13.40 6.92 17.04
CA ARG A 105 13.32 8.34 16.73
C ARG A 105 12.81 9.07 17.96
N THR A 106 13.49 10.18 18.33
CA THR A 106 13.10 10.97 19.48
C THR A 106 13.48 12.44 19.27
N THR A 107 12.73 13.34 19.89
CA THR A 107 13.01 14.77 19.87
C THR A 107 13.76 15.14 21.14
N VAL A 108 14.88 15.81 21.00
CA VAL A 108 15.66 16.38 22.13
C VAL A 108 15.69 17.90 22.01
N ARG A 109 15.99 18.59 23.12
CA ARG A 109 16.23 20.04 23.07
C ARG A 109 17.48 20.31 22.24
N ASP A 110 17.45 21.37 21.46
CA ASP A 110 18.65 21.85 20.76
C ASP A 110 19.56 22.64 21.70
N THR A 111 20.19 21.91 22.60
CA THR A 111 21.16 22.46 23.56
C THR A 111 22.40 21.57 23.63
N PRO A 112 23.62 22.18 23.79
CA PRO A 112 24.84 21.41 23.92
C PRO A 112 24.74 20.36 25.05
N GLY A 113 25.07 19.11 24.70
CA GLY A 113 25.02 17.98 25.63
C GLY A 113 23.76 17.14 25.60
N SER A 114 22.67 17.57 24.97
CA SER A 114 21.42 16.78 24.91
C SER A 114 21.62 15.44 24.21
N LEU A 115 22.24 15.43 23.04
CA LEU A 115 22.60 14.20 22.33
C LEU A 115 23.60 13.34 23.12
N ALA A 116 24.60 13.98 23.80
CA ALA A 116 25.56 13.25 24.60
C ALA A 116 24.89 12.53 25.79
N ALA A 117 23.93 13.17 26.45
CA ALA A 117 23.17 12.55 27.54
C ALA A 117 22.40 11.31 27.05
N LEU A 118 21.78 11.41 25.87
CA LEU A 118 21.04 10.32 25.24
C LEU A 118 21.97 9.16 24.87
N CYS A 119 23.09 9.44 24.20
CA CYS A 119 24.10 8.42 23.87
C CYS A 119 24.68 7.74 25.11
N THR A 120 24.92 8.50 26.18
CA THR A 120 25.43 7.97 27.47
C THR A 120 24.38 7.01 28.09
N ALA A 121 23.10 7.38 28.07
CA ALA A 121 22.05 6.54 28.60
C ALA A 121 21.90 5.24 27.81
N LEU A 122 21.98 5.29 26.47
CA LEU A 122 21.98 4.10 25.62
C LEU A 122 23.18 3.19 25.89
N ALA A 123 24.39 3.77 26.00
CA ALA A 123 25.63 3.03 26.32
C ALA A 123 25.54 2.34 27.66
N GLY A 124 24.91 2.95 28.67
CA GLY A 124 24.69 2.36 30.00
C GLY A 124 23.85 1.06 29.99
N HIS A 125 23.14 0.80 28.91
CA HIS A 125 22.38 -0.44 28.67
C HIS A 125 23.04 -1.37 27.63
N SER A 126 24.32 -1.15 27.32
CA SER A 126 25.07 -1.93 26.31
C SER A 126 24.40 -1.93 24.93
N ILE A 127 23.83 -0.80 24.56
CA ILE A 127 23.17 -0.60 23.25
C ILE A 127 24.20 -0.01 22.29
N ASP A 128 24.42 -0.67 21.15
CA ASP A 128 25.26 -0.15 20.08
C ASP A 128 24.44 0.78 19.17
N ILE A 129 24.99 1.95 18.86
CA ILE A 129 24.46 2.86 17.86
C ILE A 129 25.12 2.54 16.53
N LEU A 130 24.34 2.01 15.58
CA LEU A 130 24.83 1.65 14.24
C LEU A 130 24.80 2.85 13.29
N THR A 131 23.73 3.62 13.34
CA THR A 131 23.61 4.89 12.59
C THR A 131 22.90 5.93 13.44
N LEU A 132 23.22 7.18 13.18
CA LEU A 132 22.58 8.35 13.77
C LEU A 132 22.38 9.40 12.69
N GLN A 133 21.16 9.93 12.61
CA GLN A 133 20.82 11.09 11.78
C GLN A 133 20.13 12.13 12.65
N THR A 134 20.55 13.37 12.52
CA THR A 134 20.05 14.48 13.31
C THR A 134 19.35 15.48 12.40
N HIS A 135 18.13 15.86 12.73
CA HIS A 135 17.30 16.77 11.96
C HIS A 135 16.91 17.97 12.82
N PRO A 136 17.54 19.14 12.63
CA PRO A 136 17.15 20.36 13.34
C PRO A 136 15.73 20.79 12.99
N LEU A 137 14.94 21.15 14.02
CA LEU A 137 13.63 21.75 13.92
C LEU A 137 13.61 23.07 14.70
N ALA A 138 12.56 23.87 14.56
CA ALA A 138 12.42 25.14 15.28
C ALA A 138 12.41 24.96 16.81
N ASP A 139 11.82 23.85 17.30
CA ASP A 139 11.59 23.58 18.73
C ASP A 139 12.49 22.51 19.33
N GLY A 140 13.56 22.11 18.62
CA GLY A 140 14.48 21.09 19.06
C GLY A 140 15.10 20.34 17.89
N THR A 141 15.70 19.20 18.20
CA THR A 141 16.34 18.33 17.22
C THR A 141 15.68 16.96 17.26
N VAL A 142 15.30 16.43 16.10
CA VAL A 142 14.87 15.03 15.95
C VAL A 142 16.09 14.17 15.65
N ASP A 143 16.37 13.24 16.52
CA ASP A 143 17.44 12.25 16.36
C ASP A 143 16.86 10.89 15.98
N GLU A 144 17.35 10.34 14.88
CA GLU A 144 17.00 9.00 14.37
C GLU A 144 18.19 8.06 14.53
N PHE A 145 17.97 6.97 15.25
CA PHE A 145 18.97 5.95 15.52
C PHE A 145 18.57 4.62 14.89
N LEU A 146 19.55 3.91 14.36
CA LEU A 146 19.49 2.47 14.20
C LEU A 146 20.33 1.85 15.31
N LEU A 147 19.70 1.04 16.14
CA LEU A 147 20.27 0.50 17.36
C LEU A 147 20.40 -1.02 17.29
N ARG A 148 21.50 -1.55 17.81
CA ARG A 148 21.60 -2.96 18.16
C ARG A 148 21.42 -3.10 19.67
N VAL A 149 20.30 -3.70 20.07
CA VAL A 149 19.84 -3.78 21.45
C VAL A 149 19.94 -5.21 21.95
N PRO A 150 20.50 -5.46 23.16
CA PRO A 150 20.48 -6.80 23.75
C PRO A 150 19.07 -7.39 23.82
N ALA A 151 18.91 -8.68 23.48
CA ALA A 151 17.59 -9.32 23.44
C ALA A 151 16.89 -9.34 24.82
N SER A 152 17.64 -9.19 25.89
CA SER A 152 17.14 -9.09 27.26
C SER A 152 16.45 -7.76 27.57
N LEU A 153 16.66 -6.70 26.75
CA LEU A 153 16.07 -5.39 26.97
C LEU A 153 14.76 -5.24 26.18
N ALA A 154 13.65 -5.11 26.89
CA ALA A 154 12.35 -4.86 26.29
C ALA A 154 12.22 -3.44 25.73
N GLY A 155 11.47 -3.26 24.62
CA GLY A 155 11.27 -1.95 23.98
C GLY A 155 10.74 -0.88 24.94
N GLY A 156 9.83 -1.22 25.85
CA GLY A 156 9.32 -0.28 26.87
C GLY A 156 10.39 0.19 27.88
N ALA A 157 11.41 -0.62 28.14
CA ALA A 157 12.54 -0.18 28.96
C ALA A 157 13.41 0.82 28.19
N LEU A 158 13.65 0.56 26.90
CA LEU A 158 14.39 1.46 26.01
C LEU A 158 13.69 2.84 25.91
N THR A 159 12.37 2.86 25.72
CA THR A 159 11.60 4.13 25.69
C THR A 159 11.73 4.91 27.01
N ARG A 160 11.69 4.24 28.17
CA ARG A 160 11.90 4.90 29.47
C ARG A 160 13.31 5.46 29.63
N THR A 161 14.32 4.72 29.18
CA THR A 161 15.72 5.18 29.20
C THR A 161 15.87 6.46 28.38
N VAL A 162 15.30 6.49 27.17
CA VAL A 162 15.32 7.67 26.29
C VAL A 162 14.60 8.86 26.93
N ALA A 163 13.42 8.64 27.50
CA ALA A 163 12.65 9.69 28.18
C ALA A 163 13.41 10.25 29.39
N ALA A 164 14.06 9.40 30.21
CA ALA A 164 14.87 9.82 31.34
C ALA A 164 16.09 10.65 30.91
N ALA A 165 16.62 10.42 29.71
CA ALA A 165 17.72 11.18 29.12
C ALA A 165 17.27 12.49 28.43
N GLY A 166 15.96 12.85 28.52
CA GLY A 166 15.42 14.09 27.96
C GLY A 166 14.78 13.93 26.57
N GLY A 167 14.68 12.71 26.03
CA GLY A 167 13.98 12.44 24.79
C GLY A 167 12.46 12.59 24.94
N ARG A 168 11.81 13.21 23.94
CA ARG A 168 10.36 13.41 23.85
C ARG A 168 9.86 12.82 22.54
N ASP A 169 8.58 12.57 22.46
CA ASP A 169 7.92 12.05 21.23
C ASP A 169 8.66 10.82 20.68
N THR A 170 9.01 9.91 21.58
CA THR A 170 9.84 8.75 21.27
C THR A 170 9.03 7.72 20.50
N TRP A 171 9.48 7.40 19.31
CA TRP A 171 8.95 6.31 18.49
C TRP A 171 9.99 5.19 18.37
N LEU A 172 9.53 3.96 18.47
CA LEU A 172 10.37 2.77 18.47
C LEU A 172 9.76 1.67 17.61
N GLU A 173 10.54 1.13 16.69
CA GLU A 173 10.12 0.05 15.78
C GLU A 173 11.22 -1.01 15.66
N ARG A 174 10.81 -2.26 15.44
CA ARG A 174 11.76 -3.32 15.07
C ARG A 174 12.31 -3.04 13.68
N ALA A 175 13.64 -3.10 13.58
CA ALA A 175 14.36 -2.98 12.33
C ALA A 175 14.83 -4.35 11.84
N ASP A 176 15.13 -4.45 10.55
CA ASP A 176 15.64 -5.64 9.91
C ASP A 176 17.00 -5.39 9.21
N ALA A 177 17.50 -6.40 8.47
CA ALA A 177 18.77 -6.29 7.76
C ALA A 177 18.76 -5.23 6.64
N HIS A 178 17.61 -4.90 6.07
CA HIS A 178 17.50 -3.86 5.04
C HIS A 178 17.71 -2.46 5.61
N ASP A 179 17.43 -2.26 6.90
CA ASP A 179 17.69 -1.00 7.60
C ASP A 179 19.18 -0.71 7.84
N LEU A 180 20.05 -1.71 7.67
CA LEU A 180 21.50 -1.53 7.73
C LEU A 180 22.08 -0.80 6.52
N VAL A 181 21.33 -0.71 5.43
CA VAL A 181 21.74 0.08 4.27
C VAL A 181 21.59 1.57 4.62
N ASP A 182 22.66 2.32 4.42
CA ASP A 182 22.68 3.75 4.70
C ASP A 182 21.69 4.52 3.81
N THR A 183 21.15 5.62 4.32
CA THR A 183 20.12 6.40 3.62
C THR A 183 20.54 6.88 2.22
N PRO A 184 21.78 7.39 1.99
CA PRO A 184 22.24 7.75 0.65
C PRO A 184 22.20 6.58 -0.34
N THR A 185 22.71 5.41 0.04
CA THR A 185 22.67 4.22 -0.82
C THR A 185 21.25 3.78 -1.12
N ARG A 186 20.37 3.80 -0.12
CA ARG A 186 18.94 3.53 -0.32
C ARG A 186 18.30 4.53 -1.31
N MET A 187 18.57 5.82 -1.15
CA MET A 187 18.10 6.87 -2.06
C MET A 187 18.57 6.66 -3.50
N LEU A 188 19.84 6.32 -3.71
CA LEU A 188 20.37 6.04 -5.04
C LEU A 188 19.73 4.79 -5.66
N THR A 189 19.50 3.75 -4.89
CA THR A 189 18.79 2.54 -5.35
C THR A 189 17.36 2.87 -5.78
N LEU A 190 16.62 3.62 -4.95
CA LEU A 190 15.25 4.03 -5.27
C LEU A 190 15.21 4.95 -6.49
N ALA A 191 16.13 5.91 -6.59
CA ALA A 191 16.27 6.77 -7.76
C ALA A 191 16.56 5.98 -9.04
N THR A 192 17.42 4.95 -8.97
CA THR A 192 17.72 4.07 -10.11
C THR A 192 16.46 3.30 -10.53
N ARG A 193 15.71 2.72 -9.60
CA ARG A 193 14.46 2.02 -9.91
C ARG A 193 13.44 2.96 -10.55
N THR A 194 13.24 4.13 -9.95
CA THR A 194 12.35 5.16 -10.50
C THR A 194 12.81 5.63 -11.89
N ALA A 195 14.12 5.70 -12.13
CA ALA A 195 14.66 6.06 -13.46
C ALA A 195 14.40 4.99 -14.52
N MET A 196 14.28 3.74 -14.14
CA MET A 196 14.01 2.62 -15.07
C MET A 196 12.51 2.49 -15.40
N ASP A 197 11.63 2.75 -14.44
CA ASP A 197 10.17 2.62 -14.59
C ASP A 197 9.45 3.72 -13.80
N ALA A 198 8.63 4.51 -14.46
CA ALA A 198 7.86 5.59 -13.83
C ALA A 198 6.80 5.05 -12.83
N ALA A 199 6.37 3.79 -12.94
CA ALA A 199 5.47 3.15 -11.98
C ALA A 199 6.13 2.81 -10.64
N GLU A 200 7.45 2.86 -10.56
CA GLU A 200 8.21 2.63 -9.34
C GLU A 200 8.18 3.81 -8.36
N LEU A 201 7.81 5.03 -8.80
CA LEU A 201 7.83 6.21 -7.92
C LEU A 201 6.97 6.06 -6.67
N PRO A 202 5.70 5.65 -6.72
CA PRO A 202 4.90 5.45 -5.51
C PRO A 202 5.47 4.38 -4.58
N LEU A 203 6.02 3.30 -5.14
CA LEU A 203 6.68 2.23 -4.39
C LEU A 203 7.97 2.71 -3.73
N ALA A 204 8.77 3.51 -4.43
CA ALA A 204 9.98 4.11 -3.91
C ALA A 204 9.68 5.05 -2.73
N LEU A 205 8.64 5.88 -2.83
CA LEU A 205 8.19 6.73 -1.73
C LEU A 205 7.74 5.88 -0.53
N ARG A 206 7.00 4.79 -0.75
CA ARG A 206 6.59 3.88 0.33
C ARG A 206 7.79 3.19 0.99
N GLN A 207 8.77 2.74 0.23
CA GLN A 207 10.00 2.16 0.77
C GLN A 207 10.85 3.18 1.54
N LEU A 208 10.80 4.45 1.12
CA LEU A 208 11.54 5.52 1.79
C LEU A 208 10.96 5.88 3.16
N PHE A 209 9.62 5.90 3.28
CA PHE A 209 8.93 6.39 4.48
C PHE A 209 8.28 5.32 5.35
N GLY A 210 8.34 4.05 4.92
CA GLY A 210 7.72 2.93 5.62
C GLY A 210 6.20 2.93 5.46
N ARG A 211 5.48 2.60 6.52
CA ARG A 211 4.01 2.53 6.51
C ARG A 211 3.41 3.91 6.30
N CYS A 212 3.02 4.20 5.07
CA CYS A 212 2.36 5.43 4.68
C CYS A 212 1.35 5.17 3.56
N THR A 213 0.37 6.04 3.45
CA THR A 213 -0.57 6.08 2.33
C THR A 213 -0.09 7.09 1.31
N ILE A 214 -0.05 6.70 0.05
CA ILE A 214 0.36 7.56 -1.05
C ILE A 214 -0.82 7.71 -2.00
N ARG A 215 -1.20 8.95 -2.27
CA ARG A 215 -2.29 9.29 -3.19
C ARG A 215 -1.80 10.25 -4.26
N SER A 216 -1.99 9.89 -5.50
CA SER A 216 -1.76 10.79 -6.64
C SER A 216 -3.11 11.36 -7.10
N VAL A 217 -3.20 12.67 -7.15
CA VAL A 217 -4.39 13.39 -7.64
C VAL A 217 -4.01 14.14 -8.90
N PRO A 218 -4.61 13.79 -10.07
CA PRO A 218 -4.35 14.48 -11.32
C PRO A 218 -4.75 15.96 -11.24
N ALA A 219 -4.11 16.82 -12.05
CA ALA A 219 -4.53 18.20 -12.19
C ALA A 219 -5.95 18.31 -12.77
N VAL A 220 -6.87 18.91 -12.03
CA VAL A 220 -8.30 18.89 -12.35
C VAL A 220 -8.71 19.92 -13.42
N HIS A 221 -7.90 20.82 -13.89
CA HIS A 221 -8.18 21.71 -15.06
C HIS A 221 -7.02 22.70 -15.28
N SER A 222 -6.81 23.07 -16.52
CA SER A 222 -5.95 24.17 -16.94
C SER A 222 -6.51 25.50 -16.40
N GLY A 223 -5.92 26.05 -15.34
CA GLY A 223 -6.30 27.35 -14.80
C GLY A 223 -6.27 27.51 -13.27
N SER A 224 -6.22 26.42 -12.51
CA SER A 224 -5.97 26.55 -11.07
C SER A 224 -4.49 26.83 -10.81
N PRO A 225 -4.14 27.69 -9.83
CA PRO A 225 -2.75 27.87 -9.42
C PRO A 225 -2.16 26.51 -9.07
N ALA A 226 -0.90 26.27 -9.50
CA ALA A 226 -0.19 25.04 -9.16
C ALA A 226 -0.19 24.87 -7.63
N PRO A 227 -0.56 23.72 -7.10
CA PRO A 227 -0.53 23.49 -5.66
C PRO A 227 0.89 23.69 -5.15
N GLU A 228 1.02 24.39 -4.03
CA GLU A 228 2.32 24.55 -3.37
C GLU A 228 2.70 23.26 -2.63
N ASP A 229 4.01 23.02 -2.53
CA ASP A 229 4.55 21.95 -1.71
C ASP A 229 4.32 22.31 -0.23
N VAL A 230 3.71 21.41 0.54
CA VAL A 230 3.32 21.66 1.94
C VAL A 230 3.72 20.48 2.81
N LEU A 231 4.34 20.79 3.96
CA LEU A 231 4.67 19.84 5.01
C LEU A 231 3.87 20.18 6.28
N GLU A 232 2.93 19.32 6.67
CA GLU A 232 2.06 19.51 7.84
C GLU A 232 2.10 18.26 8.73
N GLY A 233 3.00 18.23 9.69
CA GLY A 233 3.08 17.13 10.65
C GLY A 233 3.21 15.76 9.98
N THR A 234 2.13 14.99 10.01
CA THR A 234 2.06 13.62 9.45
C THR A 234 1.64 13.55 7.99
N THR A 235 1.50 14.69 7.33
CA THR A 235 1.09 14.79 5.92
C THR A 235 2.09 15.65 5.15
N MET A 236 2.51 15.19 3.99
CA MET A 236 3.18 16.02 3.00
C MET A 236 2.40 16.01 1.69
N ARG A 237 2.23 17.19 1.10
CA ARG A 237 1.69 17.37 -0.25
C ARG A 237 2.79 17.92 -1.13
N LEU A 238 3.01 17.27 -2.24
CA LEU A 238 4.08 17.58 -3.16
C LEU A 238 3.49 17.76 -4.56
N ARG A 239 3.88 18.81 -5.24
CA ARG A 239 3.51 19.03 -6.63
C ARG A 239 4.16 17.96 -7.49
N ASP A 240 3.38 17.32 -8.34
CA ASP A 240 3.90 16.48 -9.41
C ASP A 240 4.12 17.35 -10.66
N PRO A 241 5.38 17.60 -11.09
CA PRO A 241 5.64 18.41 -12.28
C PRO A 241 5.05 17.81 -13.56
N SER A 242 4.76 16.53 -13.60
CA SER A 242 4.05 15.86 -14.70
C SER A 242 2.54 16.12 -14.72
N GLY A 243 2.02 16.76 -13.69
CA GLY A 243 0.63 17.20 -13.53
C GLY A 243 -0.08 16.62 -12.33
N GLY A 244 -0.51 17.49 -11.41
CA GLY A 244 -1.26 17.11 -10.22
C GLY A 244 -0.48 17.20 -8.91
N THR A 245 -0.88 16.40 -7.93
CA THR A 245 -0.32 16.43 -6.57
C THR A 245 -0.13 15.00 -6.06
N ILE A 246 0.98 14.76 -5.40
CA ILE A 246 1.24 13.53 -4.65
C ILE A 246 1.12 13.86 -3.16
N THR A 247 0.21 13.20 -2.47
CA THR A 247 0.03 13.31 -1.02
C THR A 247 0.55 12.04 -0.36
N VAL A 248 1.41 12.21 0.65
CA VAL A 248 1.94 11.12 1.48
C VAL A 248 1.49 11.36 2.90
N GLU A 249 0.83 10.37 3.51
CA GLU A 249 0.28 10.45 4.86
C GLU A 249 0.75 9.26 5.70
N ARG A 250 1.11 9.49 6.95
CA ARG A 250 1.35 8.44 7.94
C ARG A 250 0.75 8.84 9.29
N SER A 251 0.08 7.92 9.97
CA SER A 251 -0.76 8.25 11.15
C SER A 251 0.02 8.40 12.45
N HIS A 252 1.27 7.98 12.50
CA HIS A 252 1.96 7.72 13.78
C HIS A 252 3.27 8.50 13.98
N LEU A 253 3.78 9.16 12.92
CA LEU A 253 5.08 9.81 13.00
C LEU A 253 5.11 11.05 12.09
N PRO A 254 5.36 12.26 12.62
CA PRO A 254 5.51 13.46 11.80
C PRO A 254 6.68 13.36 10.81
N PHE A 255 6.53 13.92 9.63
CA PHE A 255 7.62 14.00 8.65
C PHE A 255 8.64 15.07 9.03
N THR A 256 9.91 14.80 8.76
CA THR A 256 10.96 15.80 8.89
C THR A 256 11.12 16.62 7.62
N PRO A 257 11.67 17.85 7.69
CA PRO A 257 12.05 18.62 6.52
C PRO A 257 12.99 17.87 5.56
N THR A 258 13.86 17.02 6.08
CA THR A 258 14.79 16.20 5.28
C THR A 258 14.04 15.09 4.52
N GLU A 259 13.07 14.45 5.14
CA GLU A 259 12.20 13.47 4.46
C GLU A 259 11.40 14.14 3.34
N PHE A 260 10.85 15.33 3.61
CA PHE A 260 10.15 16.14 2.61
C PHE A 260 11.05 16.51 1.42
N ALA A 261 12.28 16.97 1.68
CA ALA A 261 13.24 17.30 0.63
C ALA A 261 13.63 16.08 -0.22
N ARG A 262 13.77 14.90 0.39
CA ARG A 262 14.05 13.64 -0.33
C ARG A 262 12.88 13.23 -1.23
N ALA A 263 11.64 13.30 -0.73
CA ALA A 263 10.46 13.01 -1.53
C ALA A 263 10.37 13.94 -2.74
N ARG A 264 10.54 15.23 -2.52
CA ARG A 264 10.54 16.24 -3.57
C ARG A 264 11.60 15.96 -4.63
N ALA A 265 12.84 15.70 -4.23
CA ALA A 265 13.93 15.41 -5.16
C ALA A 265 13.66 14.17 -6.02
N LEU A 266 13.03 13.13 -5.44
CA LEU A 266 12.66 11.90 -6.18
C LEU A 266 11.55 12.16 -7.19
N ILE A 267 10.54 12.95 -6.83
CA ILE A 267 9.44 13.35 -7.73
C ILE A 267 9.96 14.24 -8.87
N GLU A 268 10.85 15.21 -8.55
CA GLU A 268 11.48 16.05 -9.56
C GLU A 268 12.32 15.24 -10.56
N LEU A 269 13.11 14.29 -10.05
CA LEU A 269 13.89 13.37 -10.90
C LEU A 269 12.98 12.59 -11.85
N ASP A 270 11.93 11.99 -11.33
CA ASP A 270 10.98 11.22 -12.13
C ASP A 270 10.32 12.08 -13.23
N ALA A 271 9.90 13.28 -12.88
CA ALA A 271 9.28 14.20 -13.84
C ALA A 271 10.25 14.63 -14.97
N GLN A 272 11.55 14.87 -14.64
CA GLN A 272 12.57 15.24 -15.62
C GLN A 272 12.85 14.09 -16.61
N LEU A 273 12.76 12.86 -16.16
CA LEU A 273 12.97 11.70 -17.01
C LEU A 273 11.75 11.35 -17.90
N GLY A 274 10.58 11.92 -17.60
CA GLY A 274 9.34 11.69 -18.34
C GLY A 274 8.76 10.29 -18.14
N VAL A 275 7.77 9.92 -18.96
CA VAL A 275 7.15 8.60 -18.90
C VAL A 275 8.10 7.54 -19.47
N ARG A 276 8.48 6.62 -18.61
CA ARG A 276 9.37 5.49 -18.97
C ARG A 276 8.64 4.20 -18.60
N MET A 277 8.76 3.23 -19.48
CA MET A 277 8.29 1.87 -19.25
C MET A 277 9.35 0.90 -19.74
N PRO A 278 9.61 -0.19 -19.01
CA PRO A 278 10.52 -1.24 -19.48
C PRO A 278 10.07 -1.75 -20.86
N ASP A 279 10.98 -1.85 -21.81
CA ASP A 279 10.70 -2.36 -23.16
C ASP A 279 10.75 -3.90 -23.18
N SER A 280 10.12 -4.55 -22.19
CA SER A 280 10.00 -6.00 -22.15
C SER A 280 8.81 -6.45 -23.00
N LYS A 281 9.08 -7.37 -23.93
CA LYS A 281 8.08 -7.99 -24.78
C LYS A 281 8.20 -9.50 -24.69
N ASP A 282 7.13 -10.14 -24.24
CA ASP A 282 7.06 -11.59 -24.16
C ASP A 282 6.17 -12.10 -25.29
N VAL A 283 6.74 -12.88 -26.18
CA VAL A 283 5.97 -13.54 -27.25
C VAL A 283 5.55 -14.92 -26.79
N LEU A 284 4.27 -15.19 -26.85
CA LEU A 284 3.65 -16.46 -26.47
C LEU A 284 2.86 -17.04 -27.63
N THR A 285 2.96 -18.34 -27.81
CA THR A 285 2.10 -19.09 -28.74
C THR A 285 0.95 -19.69 -27.96
N LEU A 286 -0.28 -19.31 -28.30
CA LEU A 286 -1.48 -19.87 -27.69
C LEU A 286 -1.71 -21.31 -28.15
N PRO A 287 -2.48 -22.13 -27.40
CA PRO A 287 -2.75 -23.53 -27.78
C PRO A 287 -3.33 -23.71 -29.20
N GLU A 288 -3.99 -22.70 -29.72
CA GLU A 288 -4.56 -22.68 -31.09
C GLU A 288 -3.55 -22.24 -32.15
N GLY A 289 -2.28 -22.01 -31.79
CA GLY A 289 -1.21 -21.62 -32.73
C GLY A 289 -1.12 -20.13 -33.00
N ASN A 290 -1.97 -19.29 -32.41
CA ASN A 290 -1.86 -17.84 -32.56
C ASN A 290 -0.70 -17.29 -31.69
N GLU A 291 0.12 -16.44 -32.24
CA GLU A 291 1.16 -15.72 -31.54
C GLU A 291 0.57 -14.42 -30.96
N ILE A 292 0.88 -14.13 -29.70
CA ILE A 292 0.57 -12.89 -29.01
C ILE A 292 1.82 -12.33 -28.37
N THR A 293 1.86 -11.01 -28.24
CA THR A 293 2.92 -10.30 -27.52
C THR A 293 2.31 -9.65 -26.28
N ILE A 294 2.90 -9.93 -25.12
CA ILE A 294 2.57 -9.23 -23.87
C ILE A 294 3.65 -8.19 -23.64
N ARG A 295 3.26 -6.94 -23.41
CA ARG A 295 4.16 -5.83 -23.11
C ARG A 295 3.57 -4.86 -22.10
N ARG A 296 4.40 -3.98 -21.58
CA ARG A 296 3.94 -2.84 -20.77
C ARG A 296 3.11 -1.90 -21.65
N ALA A 297 2.08 -1.33 -21.05
CA ALA A 297 1.22 -0.32 -21.67
C ALA A 297 1.20 0.97 -20.86
N GLY A 298 1.03 2.09 -21.52
CA GLY A 298 1.03 3.40 -20.92
C GLY A 298 0.12 4.39 -21.65
N PRO A 299 0.21 5.70 -21.33
CA PRO A 299 -0.66 6.73 -21.88
C PRO A 299 -0.73 6.77 -23.40
N GLN A 300 0.36 6.39 -24.08
CA GLN A 300 0.42 6.33 -25.55
C GLN A 300 -0.51 5.26 -26.15
N ASP A 301 -0.90 4.26 -25.36
CA ASP A 301 -1.78 3.16 -25.80
C ASP A 301 -3.27 3.52 -25.71
N LEU A 302 -3.62 4.70 -25.21
CA LEU A 302 -4.99 5.12 -25.02
C LEU A 302 -5.88 4.97 -26.28
N PRO A 303 -5.43 5.34 -27.49
CA PRO A 303 -6.24 5.13 -28.70
C PRO A 303 -6.50 3.65 -29.01
N ALA A 304 -5.50 2.80 -28.84
CA ALA A 304 -5.62 1.35 -29.07
C ALA A 304 -6.51 0.67 -28.02
N ALA A 305 -6.42 1.12 -26.76
CA ALA A 305 -7.27 0.65 -25.66
C ALA A 305 -8.74 1.01 -25.89
N ARG A 306 -9.05 2.23 -26.33
CA ARG A 306 -10.41 2.63 -26.71
C ARG A 306 -10.95 1.79 -27.85
N ALA A 307 -10.17 1.63 -28.92
CA ALA A 307 -10.56 0.77 -30.03
C ALA A 307 -10.80 -0.70 -29.60
N MET A 308 -10.07 -1.21 -28.61
CA MET A 308 -10.33 -2.52 -28.01
C MET A 308 -11.68 -2.52 -27.26
N HIS A 309 -11.95 -1.50 -26.44
CA HIS A 309 -13.23 -1.38 -25.73
C HIS A 309 -14.42 -1.35 -26.66
N GLU A 310 -14.35 -0.65 -27.79
CA GLU A 310 -15.40 -0.62 -28.82
C GLU A 310 -15.72 -2.02 -29.41
N ARG A 311 -14.75 -2.93 -29.37
CA ARG A 311 -14.95 -4.32 -29.82
C ARG A 311 -15.41 -5.27 -28.72
N CYS A 312 -15.31 -4.85 -27.46
CA CYS A 312 -15.81 -5.62 -26.33
C CYS A 312 -17.34 -5.52 -26.22
N SER A 313 -17.97 -6.62 -25.85
CA SER A 313 -19.41 -6.57 -25.53
C SER A 313 -19.69 -5.74 -24.28
N PRO A 314 -20.89 -5.14 -24.16
CA PRO A 314 -21.31 -4.47 -22.94
C PRO A 314 -21.18 -5.35 -21.69
N ALA A 315 -21.43 -6.67 -21.83
CA ALA A 315 -21.31 -7.62 -20.74
C ALA A 315 -19.84 -7.77 -20.28
N THR A 316 -18.88 -7.78 -21.19
CA THR A 316 -17.44 -7.84 -20.87
C THR A 316 -16.98 -6.57 -20.14
N LEU A 317 -17.37 -5.39 -20.63
CA LEU A 317 -17.02 -4.12 -19.99
C LEU A 317 -17.70 -3.97 -18.62
N SER A 318 -18.98 -4.34 -18.48
CA SER A 318 -19.70 -4.29 -17.20
C SER A 318 -19.07 -5.20 -16.14
N ARG A 319 -18.57 -6.37 -16.52
CA ARG A 319 -17.86 -7.27 -15.59
C ARG A 319 -16.53 -6.67 -15.12
N ARG A 320 -15.90 -5.84 -15.93
CA ARG A 320 -14.61 -5.20 -15.59
C ARG A 320 -14.78 -3.94 -14.77
N TYR A 321 -15.73 -3.08 -15.12
CA TYR A 321 -15.81 -1.72 -14.59
C TYR A 321 -16.91 -1.52 -13.53
N HIS A 322 -17.78 -2.51 -13.31
CA HIS A 322 -18.85 -2.49 -12.30
C HIS A 322 -19.79 -1.28 -12.39
N GLY A 323 -19.77 -0.54 -13.51
CA GLY A 323 -20.50 0.69 -13.73
C GLY A 323 -21.10 0.79 -15.14
N PRO A 324 -21.71 1.95 -15.49
CA PRO A 324 -22.23 2.20 -16.82
C PRO A 324 -21.16 2.02 -17.88
N VAL A 325 -21.46 1.22 -18.90
CA VAL A 325 -20.51 0.89 -20.00
C VAL A 325 -20.02 2.15 -20.74
N GLY A 326 -20.88 3.19 -20.85
CA GLY A 326 -20.53 4.45 -21.51
C GLY A 326 -19.39 5.22 -20.83
N ASP A 327 -19.09 4.93 -19.56
CA ASP A 327 -18.00 5.57 -18.81
C ASP A 327 -16.68 4.78 -18.82
N ALA A 328 -16.67 3.56 -19.41
CA ALA A 328 -15.49 2.69 -19.39
C ALA A 328 -14.22 3.39 -19.92
N ASP A 329 -14.33 4.20 -20.96
CA ASP A 329 -13.21 4.94 -21.55
C ASP A 329 -12.63 6.02 -20.63
N ARG A 330 -13.42 6.52 -19.69
CA ARG A 330 -12.94 7.52 -18.72
C ARG A 330 -11.91 6.94 -17.76
N TYR A 331 -12.02 5.64 -17.46
CA TYR A 331 -11.07 4.95 -16.59
C TYR A 331 -9.73 4.68 -17.29
N LEU A 332 -9.70 4.57 -18.63
CA LEU A 332 -8.48 4.21 -19.37
C LEU A 332 -7.33 5.20 -19.15
N VAL A 333 -7.62 6.50 -19.08
CA VAL A 333 -6.60 7.52 -18.82
C VAL A 333 -5.92 7.28 -17.46
N HIS A 334 -6.72 6.93 -16.44
CA HIS A 334 -6.25 6.60 -15.12
C HIS A 334 -5.47 5.28 -15.12
N LEU A 335 -6.04 4.22 -15.70
CA LEU A 335 -5.48 2.88 -15.71
C LEU A 335 -4.16 2.78 -16.48
N LEU A 336 -3.98 3.58 -17.54
CA LEU A 336 -2.75 3.62 -18.32
C LEU A 336 -1.68 4.54 -17.74
N SER A 337 -2.02 5.32 -16.71
CA SER A 337 -1.05 6.19 -16.04
C SER A 337 -0.17 5.39 -15.08
N PRO A 338 1.17 5.47 -15.19
CA PRO A 338 2.09 4.78 -14.30
C PRO A 338 2.01 5.25 -12.83
N ARG A 339 1.33 6.36 -12.56
CA ARG A 339 1.11 6.86 -11.19
C ARG A 339 0.19 5.97 -10.36
N PHE A 340 -0.70 5.23 -11.01
CA PHE A 340 -1.71 4.41 -10.35
C PHE A 340 -1.41 2.93 -10.39
N GLY A 341 -0.39 2.51 -11.14
CA GLY A 341 -0.05 1.11 -11.23
C GLY A 341 0.74 0.73 -12.47
N GLN A 342 0.73 -0.55 -12.75
CA GLN A 342 1.36 -1.14 -13.92
C GLN A 342 0.30 -1.77 -14.82
N THR A 343 0.33 -1.45 -16.10
CA THR A 343 -0.59 -2.02 -17.09
C THR A 343 0.16 -2.89 -18.10
N LEU A 344 -0.38 -4.06 -18.38
CA LEU A 344 0.06 -4.95 -19.45
C LEU A 344 -0.94 -4.93 -20.60
N ALA A 345 -0.44 -4.90 -21.81
CA ALA A 345 -1.21 -5.02 -23.05
C ALA A 345 -0.88 -6.33 -23.75
N VAL A 346 -1.86 -6.93 -24.37
CA VAL A 346 -1.70 -8.08 -25.27
C VAL A 346 -1.99 -7.66 -26.70
N GLU A 347 -1.01 -7.86 -27.56
CA GLU A 347 -1.12 -7.57 -28.98
C GLU A 347 -1.04 -8.85 -29.80
N THR A 348 -1.79 -8.87 -30.90
CA THR A 348 -1.65 -9.89 -31.94
C THR A 348 -0.41 -9.60 -32.79
N ALA A 349 0.00 -10.53 -33.61
CA ALA A 349 1.08 -10.34 -34.62
C ALA A 349 0.84 -9.14 -35.56
N SER A 350 -0.42 -8.72 -35.75
CA SER A 350 -0.77 -7.52 -36.52
C SER A 350 -0.74 -6.21 -35.69
N GLY A 351 -0.30 -6.23 -34.45
CA GLY A 351 -0.26 -5.07 -33.55
C GLY A 351 -1.63 -4.66 -32.99
N ARG A 352 -2.67 -5.48 -33.15
CA ARG A 352 -4.00 -5.21 -32.62
C ARG A 352 -4.03 -5.57 -31.14
N LEU A 353 -4.42 -4.63 -30.30
CA LEU A 353 -4.60 -4.83 -28.87
C LEU A 353 -5.89 -5.63 -28.60
N VAL A 354 -5.77 -6.73 -27.86
CA VAL A 354 -6.87 -7.68 -27.60
C VAL A 354 -7.12 -7.93 -26.11
N ALA A 355 -6.21 -7.52 -25.21
CA ALA A 355 -6.43 -7.58 -23.78
C ALA A 355 -5.62 -6.51 -23.05
N LEU A 356 -6.13 -6.12 -21.89
CA LEU A 356 -5.45 -5.27 -20.90
C LEU A 356 -5.51 -5.92 -19.53
N ALA A 357 -4.43 -5.79 -18.78
CA ALA A 357 -4.39 -6.21 -17.39
C ALA A 357 -3.71 -5.13 -16.55
N HIS A 358 -4.23 -4.91 -15.35
CA HIS A 358 -3.81 -3.81 -14.48
C HIS A 358 -3.43 -4.36 -13.11
N LEU A 359 -2.28 -3.90 -12.59
CA LEU A 359 -1.88 -4.00 -11.20
C LEU A 359 -1.94 -2.59 -10.64
N LEU A 360 -2.95 -2.29 -9.84
CA LEU A 360 -3.21 -0.95 -9.31
C LEU A 360 -2.70 -0.83 -7.88
N TRP A 361 -2.07 0.30 -7.56
CA TRP A 361 -1.59 0.60 -6.21
C TRP A 361 -2.75 1.09 -5.35
N ASP A 362 -3.16 0.30 -4.36
CA ASP A 362 -4.22 0.64 -3.41
C ASP A 362 -3.71 0.46 -1.96
N GLY A 363 -3.04 1.49 -1.46
CA GLY A 363 -2.51 1.49 -0.11
C GLY A 363 -1.48 0.37 0.16
N GLU A 364 -1.79 -0.54 1.08
CA GLU A 364 -0.94 -1.69 1.43
C GLU A 364 -1.25 -2.93 0.56
N GLU A 365 -2.42 -2.97 -0.08
CA GLU A 365 -2.86 -4.03 -0.97
C GLU A 365 -2.85 -3.54 -2.42
N ASN A 366 -2.89 -4.46 -3.39
CA ASN A 366 -2.88 -4.09 -4.80
C ASN A 366 -3.99 -4.82 -5.55
N GLU A 367 -4.77 -4.06 -6.32
CA GLU A 367 -5.84 -4.62 -7.14
C GLU A 367 -5.27 -5.20 -8.44
N VAL A 368 -5.67 -6.41 -8.79
CA VAL A 368 -5.45 -6.99 -10.11
C VAL A 368 -6.75 -7.05 -10.89
N ALA A 369 -6.71 -6.59 -12.13
CA ALA A 369 -7.88 -6.59 -12.99
C ALA A 369 -7.50 -6.91 -14.42
N VAL A 370 -8.37 -7.68 -15.11
CA VAL A 370 -8.12 -8.16 -16.47
C VAL A 370 -9.36 -7.94 -17.34
N VAL A 371 -9.16 -7.47 -18.55
CA VAL A 371 -10.18 -7.43 -19.61
C VAL A 371 -9.61 -8.06 -20.88
N VAL A 372 -10.36 -8.98 -21.47
CA VAL A 372 -10.00 -9.67 -22.73
C VAL A 372 -11.15 -9.50 -23.71
N GLU A 373 -10.87 -9.09 -24.95
CA GLU A 373 -11.84 -8.98 -26.03
C GLU A 373 -12.58 -10.32 -26.22
N ASP A 374 -13.89 -10.30 -26.41
CA ASP A 374 -14.76 -11.48 -26.39
C ASP A 374 -14.26 -12.64 -27.27
N THR A 375 -13.77 -12.32 -28.46
CA THR A 375 -13.26 -13.32 -29.43
C THR A 375 -11.93 -13.96 -28.99
N TRP A 376 -11.25 -13.37 -28.01
CA TRP A 376 -9.97 -13.84 -27.47
C TRP A 376 -10.08 -14.45 -26.07
N GLN A 377 -11.28 -14.50 -25.50
CA GLN A 377 -11.54 -15.15 -24.23
C GLN A 377 -11.40 -16.68 -24.32
N ARG A 378 -11.18 -17.32 -23.17
CA ARG A 378 -11.04 -18.78 -23.00
C ARG A 378 -9.86 -19.42 -23.77
N ARG A 379 -8.86 -18.61 -24.14
CA ARG A 379 -7.62 -19.07 -24.80
C ARG A 379 -6.39 -19.04 -23.84
N GLY A 380 -6.61 -18.87 -22.55
CA GLY A 380 -5.52 -18.83 -21.55
C GLY A 380 -4.93 -17.43 -21.30
N ILE A 381 -5.27 -16.41 -22.12
CA ILE A 381 -4.69 -15.05 -22.02
C ILE A 381 -4.89 -14.47 -20.62
N GLY A 382 -6.09 -14.56 -20.05
CA GLY A 382 -6.38 -14.01 -18.73
C GLY A 382 -5.53 -14.64 -17.62
N ALA A 383 -5.32 -15.94 -17.66
CA ALA A 383 -4.49 -16.66 -16.69
C ALA A 383 -3.01 -16.26 -16.81
N GLU A 384 -2.51 -16.10 -18.03
CA GLU A 384 -1.13 -15.66 -18.26
C GLU A 384 -0.89 -14.23 -17.77
N LEU A 385 -1.81 -13.32 -18.10
CA LEU A 385 -1.76 -11.94 -17.63
C LEU A 385 -1.77 -11.87 -16.10
N LEU A 386 -2.64 -12.65 -15.46
CA LEU A 386 -2.74 -12.64 -14.01
C LEU A 386 -1.48 -13.19 -13.35
N ARG A 387 -0.86 -14.25 -13.89
CA ARG A 387 0.45 -14.74 -13.42
C ARG A 387 1.53 -13.67 -13.50
N LYS A 388 1.57 -12.92 -14.61
CA LYS A 388 2.52 -11.82 -14.78
C LYS A 388 2.26 -10.67 -13.79
N LEU A 389 0.99 -10.29 -13.56
CA LEU A 389 0.65 -9.27 -12.57
C LEU A 389 1.07 -9.70 -11.15
N VAL A 390 0.87 -10.97 -10.80
CA VAL A 390 1.31 -11.51 -9.50
C VAL A 390 2.83 -11.48 -9.38
N ALA A 391 3.56 -11.84 -10.43
CA ALA A 391 5.03 -11.74 -10.44
C ALA A 391 5.49 -10.29 -10.23
N LEU A 392 4.89 -9.32 -10.94
CA LEU A 392 5.16 -7.89 -10.74
C LEU A 392 4.82 -7.41 -9.33
N ALA A 393 3.73 -7.89 -8.74
CA ALA A 393 3.37 -7.58 -7.35
C ALA A 393 4.40 -8.15 -6.36
N THR A 394 4.89 -9.37 -6.61
CA THR A 394 5.96 -9.99 -5.80
C THR A 394 7.26 -9.19 -5.90
N GLU A 395 7.67 -8.80 -7.10
CA GLU A 395 8.85 -7.96 -7.32
C GLU A 395 8.71 -6.58 -6.63
N ALA A 396 7.48 -6.06 -6.58
CA ALA A 396 7.15 -4.83 -5.87
C ALA A 396 7.13 -5.00 -4.33
N GLY A 397 7.30 -6.22 -3.81
CA GLY A 397 7.31 -6.53 -2.39
C GLY A 397 5.91 -6.54 -1.76
N CYS A 398 4.88 -6.89 -2.55
CA CYS A 398 3.51 -6.99 -2.04
C CYS A 398 3.29 -8.38 -1.41
N ASP A 399 2.61 -8.42 -0.26
CA ASP A 399 2.26 -9.67 0.44
C ASP A 399 1.01 -10.33 -0.14
N SER A 400 0.14 -9.56 -0.77
CA SER A 400 -1.12 -10.02 -1.35
C SER A 400 -1.56 -9.17 -2.53
N VAL A 401 -2.40 -9.76 -3.38
CA VAL A 401 -3.14 -9.04 -4.43
C VAL A 401 -4.61 -9.41 -4.32
N TYR A 402 -5.50 -8.49 -4.67
CA TYR A 402 -6.93 -8.78 -4.68
C TYR A 402 -7.58 -8.42 -6.02
N ALA A 403 -8.65 -9.10 -6.34
CA ALA A 403 -9.50 -8.81 -7.49
C ALA A 403 -10.92 -8.53 -7.04
N VAL A 404 -11.48 -7.41 -7.50
CA VAL A 404 -12.90 -7.09 -7.31
C VAL A 404 -13.67 -7.56 -8.54
N THR A 405 -14.75 -8.30 -8.33
CA THR A 405 -15.57 -8.79 -9.44
C THR A 405 -17.03 -9.01 -9.02
N GLN A 406 -17.90 -9.21 -9.96
CA GLN A 406 -19.29 -9.62 -9.67
C GLN A 406 -19.29 -11.06 -9.15
N ALA A 407 -20.12 -11.39 -8.16
CA ALA A 407 -20.23 -12.74 -7.60
C ALA A 407 -20.61 -13.80 -8.66
N THR A 408 -21.23 -13.38 -9.74
CA THR A 408 -21.62 -14.22 -10.89
C THR A 408 -20.49 -14.41 -11.93
N ASN A 409 -19.37 -13.72 -11.79
CA ASN A 409 -18.26 -13.80 -12.75
C ASN A 409 -17.38 -15.04 -12.50
N THR A 410 -17.91 -16.20 -12.90
CA THR A 410 -17.19 -17.49 -12.78
C THR A 410 -15.85 -17.51 -13.53
N GLY A 411 -15.71 -16.69 -14.58
CA GLY A 411 -14.49 -16.56 -15.37
C GLY A 411 -13.33 -16.02 -14.54
N MET A 412 -13.55 -14.93 -13.78
CA MET A 412 -12.51 -14.36 -12.90
C MET A 412 -12.16 -15.31 -11.76
N VAL A 413 -13.15 -15.95 -11.14
CA VAL A 413 -12.94 -16.95 -10.09
C VAL A 413 -12.06 -18.11 -10.61
N ALA A 414 -12.38 -18.64 -11.80
CA ALA A 414 -11.59 -19.70 -12.42
C ALA A 414 -10.15 -19.24 -12.71
N THR A 415 -9.98 -18.02 -13.21
CA THR A 415 -8.66 -17.44 -13.52
C THR A 415 -7.81 -17.27 -12.26
N MET A 416 -8.39 -16.74 -11.17
CA MET A 416 -7.68 -16.62 -9.88
C MET A 416 -7.24 -17.99 -9.33
N ARG A 417 -8.07 -19.02 -9.47
CA ARG A 417 -7.72 -20.39 -9.05
C ARG A 417 -6.55 -20.99 -9.83
N THR A 418 -6.32 -20.58 -11.07
CA THR A 418 -5.16 -21.06 -11.87
C THR A 418 -3.82 -20.58 -11.34
N LEU A 419 -3.80 -19.60 -10.44
CA LEU A 419 -2.57 -19.14 -9.77
C LEU A 419 -1.97 -20.19 -8.84
N GLY A 420 -2.80 -21.10 -8.29
CA GLY A 420 -2.34 -22.09 -7.30
C GLY A 420 -1.99 -21.49 -5.94
N LEU A 421 -2.31 -20.23 -5.70
CA LEU A 421 -2.05 -19.50 -4.45
C LEU A 421 -3.20 -19.69 -3.44
N PRO A 422 -2.95 -19.50 -2.13
CA PRO A 422 -4.01 -19.42 -1.14
C PRO A 422 -4.96 -18.26 -1.46
N LEU A 423 -6.26 -18.57 -1.56
CA LEU A 423 -7.29 -17.60 -1.90
C LEU A 423 -8.27 -17.41 -0.74
N ASP A 424 -8.58 -16.16 -0.43
CA ASP A 424 -9.70 -15.78 0.43
C ASP A 424 -10.81 -15.13 -0.41
N TYR A 425 -12.06 -15.38 -0.01
CA TYR A 425 -13.25 -14.92 -0.75
C TYR A 425 -14.16 -14.15 0.18
N GLN A 426 -14.52 -12.95 -0.23
CA GLN A 426 -15.44 -12.10 0.51
C GLN A 426 -16.55 -11.64 -0.42
N VAL A 427 -17.79 -11.84 -0.02
CA VAL A 427 -18.97 -11.46 -0.82
C VAL A 427 -19.76 -10.41 -0.05
N GLU A 428 -20.02 -9.27 -0.69
CA GLU A 428 -20.83 -8.18 -0.16
C GLU A 428 -21.66 -7.56 -1.29
N ASP A 429 -22.95 -7.46 -1.10
CA ASP A 429 -23.91 -6.84 -2.04
C ASP A 429 -23.75 -7.23 -3.52
N GLY A 430 -23.47 -8.53 -3.77
CA GLY A 430 -23.29 -9.06 -5.12
C GLY A 430 -21.90 -8.82 -5.71
N THR A 431 -21.01 -8.17 -4.98
CA THR A 431 -19.60 -8.00 -5.28
C THR A 431 -18.79 -9.10 -4.59
N LEU A 432 -17.85 -9.68 -5.31
CA LEU A 432 -16.90 -10.68 -4.81
C LEU A 432 -15.50 -10.09 -4.83
N VAL A 433 -14.85 -10.05 -3.68
CA VAL A 433 -13.42 -9.75 -3.54
C VAL A 433 -12.68 -11.08 -3.36
N ILE A 434 -11.68 -11.31 -4.18
CA ILE A 434 -10.83 -12.51 -4.14
C ILE A 434 -9.43 -12.04 -3.83
N THR A 435 -8.92 -12.37 -2.64
CA THR A 435 -7.56 -12.03 -2.23
C THR A 435 -6.66 -13.25 -2.38
N ALA A 436 -5.55 -13.09 -3.09
CA ALA A 436 -4.49 -14.09 -3.22
C ALA A 436 -3.29 -13.68 -2.37
N THR A 437 -2.84 -14.55 -1.47
CA THR A 437 -1.61 -14.33 -0.69
C THR A 437 -0.41 -14.68 -1.55
N VAL A 438 0.49 -13.72 -1.73
CA VAL A 438 1.74 -13.87 -2.49
C VAL A 438 2.87 -14.02 -1.49
N SER A 439 3.37 -15.25 -1.30
CA SER A 439 4.54 -15.49 -0.45
C SER A 439 5.81 -15.48 -1.30
N PRO A 440 6.90 -14.84 -0.86
CA PRO A 440 8.19 -14.84 -1.59
C PRO A 440 8.76 -16.24 -1.86
N ALA A 441 8.29 -17.27 -1.15
CA ALA A 441 8.75 -18.66 -1.26
C ALA A 441 8.09 -19.48 -2.38
N ASP A 442 6.94 -19.06 -2.91
CA ASP A 442 6.16 -19.91 -3.82
C ASP A 442 6.41 -19.65 -5.32
N VAL A 443 7.18 -18.59 -5.66
CA VAL A 443 7.46 -18.24 -7.07
C VAL A 443 8.67 -18.99 -7.66
N ALA A 444 9.44 -19.73 -6.87
CA ALA A 444 10.74 -20.30 -7.25
C ALA A 444 10.73 -21.80 -7.63
N ALA A 445 9.61 -22.42 -8.04
CA ALA A 445 9.62 -23.77 -8.56
C ALA A 445 9.39 -23.80 -10.08
N PRO A 446 10.45 -23.98 -10.92
CA PRO A 446 10.23 -24.33 -12.32
C PRO A 446 9.59 -25.74 -12.33
N VAL A 447 8.44 -25.87 -12.94
CA VAL A 447 7.84 -27.16 -13.27
C VAL A 447 8.80 -27.86 -14.22
N SER A 448 9.65 -28.74 -13.67
CA SER A 448 10.43 -29.70 -14.45
C SER A 448 9.46 -30.73 -15.01
N GLY A 449 9.09 -30.55 -16.27
CA GLY A 449 8.39 -31.56 -17.05
C GLY A 449 9.27 -32.78 -17.26
N THR A 450 8.78 -33.92 -16.85
CA THR A 450 9.15 -35.22 -17.40
C THR A 450 8.03 -35.72 -18.30
#